data_f08ded3bc50ea0c94562fb97eb72d2a7
#
_entry.id   f08ded3bc50ea0c94562fb97eb72d2a7
#
_cell.length_a   1.000
_cell.length_b   1.000
_cell.length_c   1.000
_cell.angle_alpha   90.00
_cell.angle_beta   90.00
_cell.angle_gamma   90.00
#
_symmetry.space_group_name_H-M   'P 1'
#
loop_
_entity.id
_entity.type
_entity.pdbx_description
1 polymer ?
#
loop_
_entity_poly.entity_id
_entity_poly.type
_entity_poly.pdbx_seq_one_letter_code
_entity_poly.pdbx_strand_id
1 'polypeptide(L)'
;MSSPNPDTRKRILQATADLLSEGSGTGVRMSDIAKRAGISRQAVYLHFANRADLLIGATFYVDELKDSDARLAPSRAAKTGRERLDAFIEAWAGYLPEIYPIGRALIDMSPTDEEARRAWAQRMQDMREG
;
A
#
# COMPACT_ATOMS: atom_id res chain seq x y z
N MET A 1 -1.65 -19.95 -23.22
CA MET A 1 -1.10 -18.89 -22.38
C MET A 1 -1.65 -19.00 -20.97
N SER A 2 -0.80 -19.14 -20.00
CA SER A 2 -1.24 -19.23 -18.61
C SER A 2 -1.66 -17.85 -18.09
N SER A 3 -2.75 -17.81 -17.34
CA SER A 3 -3.17 -16.61 -16.62
C SER A 3 -2.10 -16.21 -15.59
N PRO A 4 -1.95 -14.91 -15.26
CA PRO A 4 -1.05 -14.49 -14.20
C PRO A 4 -1.35 -15.23 -12.89
N ASN A 5 -0.32 -15.79 -12.27
CA ASN A 5 -0.47 -16.55 -11.03
C ASN A 5 -0.77 -15.60 -9.86
N PRO A 6 -1.89 -15.79 -9.10
CA PRO A 6 -2.20 -14.96 -7.93
C PRO A 6 -1.09 -14.94 -6.88
N ASP A 7 -0.36 -16.05 -6.70
CA ASP A 7 0.76 -16.10 -5.74
C ASP A 7 1.91 -15.21 -6.20
N THR A 8 2.19 -15.15 -7.50
CA THR A 8 3.20 -14.27 -8.07
C THR A 8 2.81 -12.80 -7.86
N ARG A 9 1.52 -12.48 -8.08
CA ARG A 9 1.00 -11.13 -7.82
C ARG A 9 1.24 -10.71 -6.37
N LYS A 10 0.92 -11.58 -5.42
CA LYS A 10 1.15 -11.32 -3.98
C LYS A 10 2.63 -11.14 -3.66
N ARG A 11 3.50 -11.93 -4.27
CA ARG A 11 4.94 -11.80 -4.10
C ARG A 11 5.45 -10.44 -4.58
N ILE A 12 4.94 -9.96 -5.71
CA ILE A 12 5.27 -8.63 -6.23
C ILE A 12 4.80 -7.54 -5.27
N LEU A 13 3.58 -7.65 -4.77
CA LEU A 13 3.02 -6.68 -3.82
C LEU A 13 3.80 -6.68 -2.51
N GLN A 14 4.14 -7.85 -1.98
CA GLN A 14 4.95 -7.97 -0.77
C GLN A 14 6.35 -7.37 -0.97
N ALA A 15 6.99 -7.67 -2.08
CA ALA A 15 8.30 -7.11 -2.41
C ALA A 15 8.26 -5.58 -2.48
N THR A 16 7.20 -5.03 -3.07
CA THR A 16 7.01 -3.58 -3.18
C THR A 16 6.81 -2.95 -1.79
N ALA A 17 5.94 -3.55 -0.97
CA ALA A 17 5.70 -3.08 0.39
C ALA A 17 6.97 -3.12 1.23
N ASP A 18 7.75 -4.18 1.13
CA ASP A 18 9.02 -4.32 1.85
C ASP A 18 10.02 -3.24 1.45
N LEU A 19 10.17 -3.00 0.15
CA LEU A 19 11.08 -1.96 -0.36
C LEU A 19 10.66 -0.56 0.08
N LEU A 20 9.36 -0.26 0.06
CA LEU A 20 8.84 1.01 0.55
C LEU A 20 9.11 1.16 2.05
N SER A 21 8.90 0.11 2.82
CA SER A 21 9.11 0.12 4.28
C SER A 21 10.57 0.28 4.68
N GLU A 22 11.50 -0.21 3.86
CA GLU A 22 12.94 -0.09 4.12
C GLU A 22 13.44 1.34 4.03
N GLY A 23 12.70 2.23 3.35
CA GLY A 23 13.02 3.65 3.31
C GLY A 23 14.38 3.99 2.72
N SER A 24 14.79 3.31 1.66
CA SER A 24 16.14 3.40 1.10
C SER A 24 16.53 4.78 0.55
N GLY A 25 15.62 5.73 0.48
CA GLY A 25 15.88 7.08 -0.04
C GLY A 25 16.14 7.16 -1.54
N THR A 26 16.32 6.03 -2.20
CA THR A 26 16.67 5.96 -3.63
C THR A 26 15.48 5.68 -4.54
N GLY A 27 14.29 5.62 -3.97
CA GLY A 27 13.08 5.26 -4.70
C GLY A 27 12.96 3.75 -4.89
N VAL A 28 11.79 3.32 -5.35
CA VAL A 28 11.48 1.92 -5.60
C VAL A 28 11.22 1.76 -7.09
N ARG A 29 12.17 1.15 -7.80
CA ARG A 29 12.10 0.96 -9.25
C ARG A 29 11.54 -0.42 -9.59
N MET A 30 10.98 -0.55 -10.79
CA MET A 30 10.45 -1.85 -11.26
C MET A 30 11.52 -2.94 -11.24
N SER A 31 12.77 -2.59 -11.58
CA SER A 31 13.90 -3.53 -11.53
C SER A 31 14.18 -4.02 -10.10
N ASP A 32 14.08 -3.12 -9.11
CA ASP A 32 14.29 -3.47 -7.71
C ASP A 32 13.19 -4.42 -7.22
N ILE A 33 11.95 -4.14 -7.60
CA ILE A 33 10.78 -4.96 -7.25
C ILE A 33 10.93 -6.35 -7.87
N ALA A 34 11.27 -6.42 -9.15
CA ALA A 34 11.46 -7.69 -9.86
C ALA A 34 12.54 -8.54 -9.19
N LYS A 35 13.68 -7.92 -8.87
CA LYS A 35 14.78 -8.60 -8.20
C LYS A 35 14.36 -9.15 -6.83
N ARG A 36 13.68 -8.35 -6.02
CA ARG A 36 13.21 -8.75 -4.70
C ARG A 36 12.19 -9.88 -4.81
N ALA A 37 11.30 -9.83 -5.80
CA ALA A 37 10.29 -10.86 -6.02
C ALA A 37 10.85 -12.14 -6.68
N GLY A 38 12.08 -12.09 -7.19
CA GLY A 38 12.72 -13.22 -7.84
C GLY A 38 12.19 -13.53 -9.23
N ILE A 39 11.75 -12.50 -9.97
CA ILE A 39 11.22 -12.64 -11.33
C ILE A 39 11.84 -11.57 -12.24
N SER A 40 11.58 -11.68 -13.55
CA SER A 40 12.05 -10.68 -14.51
C SER A 40 11.21 -9.40 -14.43
N ARG A 41 11.80 -8.29 -14.85
CA ARG A 41 11.08 -7.01 -14.97
C ARG A 41 9.86 -7.13 -15.88
N GLN A 42 9.99 -7.87 -17.00
CA GLN A 42 8.87 -8.13 -17.90
C GLN A 42 7.73 -8.88 -17.21
N ALA A 43 8.06 -9.84 -16.34
CA ALA A 43 7.07 -10.59 -15.60
C ALA A 43 6.25 -9.68 -14.66
N VAL A 44 6.87 -8.67 -14.06
CA VAL A 44 6.16 -7.67 -13.24
C VAL A 44 5.09 -6.97 -14.09
N TYR A 45 5.43 -6.56 -15.31
CA TYR A 45 4.49 -5.88 -16.20
C TYR A 45 3.34 -6.76 -16.70
N LEU A 46 3.44 -8.08 -16.55
CA LEU A 46 2.31 -8.97 -16.82
C LEU A 46 1.21 -8.84 -15.76
N HIS A 47 1.56 -8.39 -14.55
CA HIS A 47 0.64 -8.25 -13.42
C HIS A 47 0.19 -6.80 -13.19
N PHE A 48 1.03 -5.84 -13.53
CA PHE A 48 0.76 -4.42 -13.27
C PHE A 48 1.12 -3.60 -14.52
N ALA A 49 0.15 -2.85 -15.03
CA ALA A 49 0.31 -2.08 -16.26
C ALA A 49 1.42 -1.04 -16.16
N ASN A 50 1.59 -0.45 -14.97
CA ASN A 50 2.60 0.56 -14.71
C ASN A 50 2.98 0.57 -13.23
N ARG A 51 4.04 1.30 -12.91
CA ARG A 51 4.57 1.39 -11.56
C ARG A 51 3.60 2.08 -10.59
N ALA A 52 2.86 3.08 -11.04
CA ALA A 52 1.88 3.77 -10.19
C ALA A 52 0.81 2.78 -9.69
N ASP A 53 0.28 1.94 -10.57
CA ASP A 53 -0.70 0.90 -10.21
C ASP A 53 -0.12 -0.07 -9.19
N LEU A 54 1.15 -0.44 -9.35
CA LEU A 54 1.83 -1.33 -8.41
C LEU A 54 2.00 -0.67 -7.04
N LEU A 55 2.41 0.59 -6.98
CA LEU A 55 2.55 1.32 -5.73
C LEU A 55 1.20 1.47 -5.00
N ILE A 56 0.14 1.80 -5.73
CA ILE A 56 -1.23 1.86 -5.19
C ILE A 56 -1.64 0.48 -4.67
N GLY A 57 -1.44 -0.56 -5.49
CA GLY A 57 -1.76 -1.94 -5.12
C GLY A 57 -1.06 -2.39 -3.85
N ALA A 58 0.20 -1.98 -3.65
CA ALA A 58 0.94 -2.29 -2.44
C ALA A 58 0.31 -1.68 -1.19
N THR A 59 -0.24 -0.47 -1.27
CA THR A 59 -0.94 0.15 -0.13
C THR A 59 -2.19 -0.63 0.24
N PHE A 60 -3.00 -1.05 -0.74
CA PHE A 60 -4.19 -1.86 -0.49
C PHE A 60 -3.84 -3.25 0.05
N TYR A 61 -2.77 -3.84 -0.47
CA TYR A 61 -2.27 -5.13 0.00
C TYR A 61 -1.92 -5.08 1.49
N VAL A 62 -1.24 -4.03 1.92
CA VAL A 62 -0.89 -3.84 3.34
C VAL A 62 -2.14 -3.63 4.19
N ASP A 63 -3.12 -2.85 3.71
CA ASP A 63 -4.39 -2.67 4.41
C ASP A 63 -5.09 -4.02 4.63
N GLU A 64 -5.11 -4.87 3.62
CA GLU A 64 -5.69 -6.20 3.71
C GLU A 64 -4.93 -7.09 4.69
N LEU A 65 -3.60 -7.12 4.61
CA LEU A 65 -2.76 -7.88 5.53
C LEU A 65 -2.93 -7.45 6.99
N LYS A 66 -3.10 -6.16 7.22
CA LYS A 66 -3.22 -5.60 8.57
C LYS A 66 -4.65 -5.54 9.06
N ASP A 67 -5.60 -6.06 8.28
CA ASP A 67 -7.02 -6.12 8.66
C ASP A 67 -7.60 -4.76 9.02
N SER A 68 -7.38 -3.76 8.16
CA SER A 68 -7.85 -2.40 8.41
C SER A 68 -9.36 -2.33 8.62
N ASP A 69 -10.13 -3.12 7.87
CA ASP A 69 -11.59 -3.18 8.04
C ASP A 69 -11.99 -3.72 9.41
N ALA A 70 -11.35 -4.79 9.87
CA ALA A 70 -11.61 -5.35 11.19
C ALA A 70 -11.27 -4.36 12.31
N ARG A 71 -10.20 -3.59 12.14
CA ARG A 71 -9.81 -2.56 13.11
C ARG A 71 -10.83 -1.43 13.23
N LEU A 72 -11.50 -1.09 12.13
CA LEU A 72 -12.51 -0.03 12.10
C LEU A 72 -13.91 -0.53 12.46
N ALA A 73 -14.13 -1.84 12.56
CA ALA A 73 -15.43 -2.42 12.87
C ALA A 73 -16.02 -1.91 14.19
N PRO A 74 -15.26 -1.81 15.30
CA PRO A 74 -15.80 -1.25 16.55
C PRO A 74 -16.32 0.18 16.40
N SER A 75 -15.63 1.01 15.63
CA SER A 75 -16.06 2.39 15.36
C SER A 75 -17.37 2.41 14.57
N ARG A 76 -17.48 1.57 13.54
CA ARG A 76 -18.70 1.48 12.73
C ARG A 76 -19.89 0.95 13.52
N ALA A 77 -19.66 0.05 14.47
CA ALA A 77 -20.70 -0.55 15.31
C ALA A 77 -21.08 0.30 16.52
N ALA A 78 -20.35 1.37 16.83
CA ALA A 78 -20.60 2.21 18.00
C ALA A 78 -21.96 2.90 17.91
N LYS A 79 -22.64 2.98 19.06
CA LYS A 79 -24.02 3.50 19.14
C LYS A 79 -24.08 5.01 19.30
N THR A 80 -23.03 5.63 19.83
CA THR A 80 -22.97 7.08 20.04
C THR A 80 -21.81 7.70 19.26
N GLY A 81 -21.91 8.99 18.98
CA GLY A 81 -20.84 9.72 18.28
C GLY A 81 -19.53 9.70 19.07
N ARG A 82 -19.61 9.81 20.39
CA ARG A 82 -18.43 9.77 21.26
C ARG A 82 -17.74 8.41 21.21
N GLU A 83 -18.51 7.33 21.39
CA GLU A 83 -17.97 5.97 21.32
C GLU A 83 -17.35 5.68 19.95
N ARG A 84 -17.99 6.19 18.88
CA ARG A 84 -17.46 6.06 17.51
C ARG A 84 -16.13 6.75 17.37
N LEU A 85 -16.01 7.98 17.86
CA LEU A 85 -14.78 8.75 17.81
C LEU A 85 -13.67 8.09 18.60
N ASP A 86 -13.96 7.66 19.83
CA ASP A 86 -12.99 6.99 20.70
C ASP A 86 -12.45 5.72 20.03
N ALA A 87 -13.34 4.87 19.51
CA ALA A 87 -12.97 3.64 18.81
C ALA A 87 -12.17 3.94 17.52
N PHE A 88 -12.53 4.98 16.81
CA PHE A 88 -11.82 5.42 15.60
C PHE A 88 -10.40 5.87 15.93
N ILE A 89 -10.22 6.70 16.94
CA ILE A 89 -8.92 7.17 17.39
C ILE A 89 -8.04 5.99 17.84
N GLU A 90 -8.62 5.07 18.62
CA GLU A 90 -7.90 3.88 19.09
C GLU A 90 -7.44 3.01 17.92
N ALA A 91 -8.31 2.77 16.94
CA ALA A 91 -8.00 1.98 15.76
C ALA A 91 -6.84 2.62 14.97
N TRP A 92 -6.91 3.92 14.73
CA TRP A 92 -5.87 4.63 13.98
C TRP A 92 -4.55 4.74 14.76
N ALA A 93 -4.61 4.96 16.07
CA ALA A 93 -3.41 5.02 16.90
C ALA A 93 -2.62 3.71 16.85
N GLY A 94 -3.31 2.57 16.80
CA GLY A 94 -2.67 1.27 16.66
C GLY A 94 -2.22 0.94 15.22
N TYR A 95 -2.88 1.52 14.22
CA TYR A 95 -2.64 1.18 12.81
C TYR A 95 -1.59 2.06 12.14
N LEU A 96 -1.60 3.36 12.42
CA LEU A 96 -0.67 4.32 11.79
C LEU A 96 0.80 3.91 11.87
N PRO A 97 1.32 3.44 13.03
CA PRO A 97 2.72 3.04 13.09
C PRO A 97 3.08 1.89 12.13
N GLU A 98 2.12 1.03 11.80
CA GLU A 98 2.34 -0.11 10.92
C GLU A 98 2.39 0.29 9.44
N ILE A 99 1.63 1.32 9.04
CA ILE A 99 1.58 1.79 7.65
C ILE A 99 2.44 3.02 7.39
N TYR A 100 2.90 3.67 8.45
CA TYR A 100 3.69 4.90 8.36
C TYR A 100 4.91 4.78 7.43
N PRO A 101 5.73 3.73 7.50
CA PRO A 101 6.90 3.63 6.62
C PRO A 101 6.54 3.68 5.15
N ILE A 102 5.45 3.04 4.74
CA ILE A 102 4.99 3.01 3.35
C ILE A 102 4.48 4.39 2.91
N GLY A 103 3.61 4.99 3.72
CA GLY A 103 3.09 6.33 3.44
C GLY A 103 4.20 7.37 3.38
N ARG A 104 5.14 7.30 4.32
CA ARG A 104 6.31 8.20 4.35
C ARG A 104 7.15 8.06 3.09
N ALA A 105 7.39 6.82 2.64
CA ALA A 105 8.17 6.57 1.43
C ALA A 105 7.52 7.20 0.20
N LEU A 106 6.20 7.05 0.03
CA LEU A 106 5.47 7.65 -1.08
C LEU A 106 5.50 9.18 -1.04
N ILE A 107 5.35 9.77 0.14
CA ILE A 107 5.44 11.21 0.32
C ILE A 107 6.84 11.71 -0.03
N ASP A 108 7.88 11.06 0.46
CA ASP A 108 9.27 11.46 0.23
C ASP A 108 9.67 11.33 -1.24
N MET A 109 9.12 10.36 -1.96
CA MET A 109 9.36 10.17 -3.40
C MET A 109 8.58 11.16 -4.26
N SER A 110 7.43 11.65 -3.81
CA SER A 110 6.48 12.45 -4.59
C SER A 110 7.08 13.69 -5.27
N PRO A 111 8.00 14.46 -4.66
CA PRO A 111 8.54 15.65 -5.31
C PRO A 111 9.32 15.39 -6.60
N THR A 112 9.90 14.20 -6.75
CA THR A 112 10.76 13.85 -7.87
C THR A 112 10.26 12.65 -8.68
N ASP A 113 9.17 12.03 -8.26
CA ASP A 113 8.65 10.79 -8.83
C ASP A 113 7.16 10.92 -9.09
N GLU A 114 6.82 11.11 -10.36
CA GLU A 114 5.44 11.32 -10.80
C GLU A 114 4.54 10.13 -10.47
N GLU A 115 5.02 8.91 -10.62
CA GLU A 115 4.23 7.72 -10.32
C GLU A 115 3.95 7.57 -8.83
N ALA A 116 4.94 7.89 -7.99
CA ALA A 116 4.75 7.90 -6.53
C ALA A 116 3.74 8.99 -6.13
N ARG A 117 3.83 10.16 -6.74
CA ARG A 117 2.89 11.25 -6.50
C ARG A 117 1.46 10.86 -6.87
N ARG A 118 1.28 10.22 -8.02
CA ARG A 118 -0.02 9.72 -8.46
C ARG A 118 -0.56 8.65 -7.51
N ALA A 119 0.28 7.72 -7.09
CA ALA A 119 -0.11 6.68 -6.15
C ALA A 119 -0.58 7.27 -4.82
N TRP A 120 0.16 8.22 -4.29
CA TRP A 120 -0.20 8.89 -3.03
C TRP A 120 -1.50 9.69 -3.17
N ALA A 121 -1.65 10.45 -4.25
CA ALA A 121 -2.85 11.23 -4.52
C ALA A 121 -4.09 10.34 -4.64
N GLN A 122 -3.97 9.22 -5.36
CA GLN A 122 -5.06 8.26 -5.49
C GLN A 122 -5.42 7.65 -4.14
N ARG A 123 -4.44 7.28 -3.36
CA ARG A 123 -4.68 6.73 -2.01
C ARG A 123 -5.43 7.71 -1.12
N MET A 124 -5.06 8.98 -1.17
CA MET A 124 -5.75 10.02 -0.39
C MET A 124 -7.19 10.24 -0.88
N GLN A 125 -7.41 10.13 -2.19
CA GLN A 125 -8.76 10.21 -2.77
C GLN A 125 -9.62 9.05 -2.28
N ASP A 126 -9.10 7.83 -2.33
CA ASP A 126 -9.82 6.64 -1.89
C ASP A 126 -10.20 6.72 -0.41
N MET A 127 -9.31 7.26 0.42
CA MET A 127 -9.60 7.45 1.85
C MET A 127 -10.70 8.49 2.10
N ARG A 128 -10.85 9.47 1.22
CA ARG A 128 -11.92 10.48 1.35
C ARG A 128 -13.27 9.93 0.93
N GLU A 129 -13.28 9.01 -0.02
CA GLU A 129 -14.51 8.42 -0.56
C GLU A 129 -15.00 7.21 0.23
N GLY A 130 -14.13 6.52 0.96
CA GLY A 130 -14.42 5.34 1.75
C GLY A 130 -14.81 5.59 3.15
#